data_34ee082059ea06ab6b8d96def2980ebc
#
_entry.id   34ee082059ea06ab6b8d96def2980ebc
#
_cell.length_a   1.000
_cell.length_b   1.000
_cell.length_c   1.000
_cell.angle_alpha   90.00
_cell.angle_beta   90.00
_cell.angle_gamma   90.00
#
_symmetry.space_group_name_H-M   'P 1'
#
loop_
_entity.id
_entity.type
_entity.pdbx_description
1 polymer ?
#
loop_
_entity_poly.entity_id
_entity_poly.type
_entity_poly.pdbx_seq_one_letter_code
_entity_poly.pdbx_strand_id
1 'polypeptide(L)'
;MSLLERSRMFVHQKAKLVELTNEYRILDEEGQEIGVIRQEGQSTARKVLRFVSSLDQFLTHTYAIYDADGTKLVELRRPAKFLKSRFLVSDGAGMPVGSIEQENVVGKKRFRLLGQAGEHLGTFQAENLISWDFQILDAAGVPVGRVTKKWKGLGIEALTTADNYMVEIDESVAGPFRMLAVASAASIDTALKQDAQGFN
;
A
#
# COMPACT_ATOMS: atom_id res chain seq x y z
N MET A 1 -10.93 16.34 8.65
CA MET A 1 -10.53 16.05 7.26
C MET A 1 -10.03 14.62 7.25
N SER A 2 -10.70 13.74 6.50
CA SER A 2 -10.31 12.32 6.43
C SER A 2 -8.96 12.16 5.72
N LEU A 3 -8.23 11.09 6.09
CA LEU A 3 -6.99 10.68 5.42
C LEU A 3 -7.18 10.55 3.90
N LEU A 4 -8.33 10.08 3.45
CA LEU A 4 -8.65 9.95 2.02
C LEU A 4 -8.80 11.28 1.28
N GLU A 5 -8.90 12.41 1.98
CA GLU A 5 -9.00 13.76 1.40
C GLU A 5 -7.65 14.48 1.31
N ARG A 6 -6.58 13.89 1.92
CA ARG A 6 -5.24 14.49 1.93
C ARG A 6 -4.53 14.29 0.61
N SER A 7 -3.99 15.36 0.03
CA SER A 7 -3.18 15.29 -1.19
C SER A 7 -1.76 14.79 -0.94
N ARG A 8 -1.24 14.92 0.29
CA ARG A 8 0.09 14.44 0.67
C ARG A 8 0.07 13.72 2.01
N MET A 9 0.76 12.59 2.06
CA MET A 9 0.86 11.73 3.25
C MET A 9 2.25 11.12 3.33
N PHE A 10 2.73 10.90 4.56
CA PHE A 10 4.01 10.23 4.84
C PHE A 10 3.73 8.90 5.53
N VAL A 11 4.09 7.81 4.90
CA VAL A 11 3.94 6.47 5.48
C VAL A 11 5.25 6.09 6.13
N HIS A 12 5.21 5.84 7.43
CA HIS A 12 6.34 5.50 8.28
C HIS A 12 6.18 4.11 8.87
N GLN A 13 7.10 3.21 8.56
CA GLN A 13 7.14 1.89 9.18
C GLN A 13 7.62 2.00 10.63
N LYS A 14 6.82 1.57 11.59
CA LYS A 14 7.23 1.49 12.99
C LYS A 14 8.39 0.50 13.13
N ALA A 15 9.48 0.92 13.75
CA ALA A 15 10.63 0.05 13.98
C ALA A 15 10.20 -1.22 14.74
N LYS A 16 10.59 -2.39 14.25
CA LYS A 16 10.25 -3.70 14.83
C LYS A 16 11.09 -3.95 16.10
N LEU A 17 10.79 -3.29 17.22
CA LEU A 17 11.53 -3.57 18.43
C LEU A 17 10.92 -4.69 19.29
N VAL A 18 9.63 -4.92 19.28
CA VAL A 18 8.98 -5.97 20.10
C VAL A 18 7.65 -6.50 19.52
N GLU A 19 7.01 -5.85 18.55
CA GLU A 19 5.67 -6.23 18.10
C GLU A 19 5.68 -7.11 16.85
N LEU A 20 5.00 -8.25 16.93
CA LEU A 20 4.82 -9.24 15.84
C LEU A 20 3.83 -8.79 14.74
N THR A 21 3.39 -7.54 14.75
CA THR A 21 2.44 -6.99 13.79
C THR A 21 3.10 -5.92 12.91
N ASN A 22 2.90 -6.01 11.61
CA ASN A 22 3.30 -4.94 10.69
C ASN A 22 2.31 -3.79 10.85
N GLU A 23 2.76 -2.71 11.47
CA GLU A 23 2.02 -1.46 11.60
C GLU A 23 2.82 -0.32 10.97
N TYR A 24 2.13 0.52 10.18
CA TYR A 24 2.69 1.73 9.58
C TYR A 24 1.86 2.91 10.03
N ARG A 25 2.53 3.97 10.49
CA ARG A 25 1.87 5.24 10.78
C ARG A 25 1.76 6.06 9.51
N ILE A 26 0.68 6.78 9.39
CA ILE A 26 0.49 7.76 8.32
C ILE A 26 0.51 9.14 8.98
N LEU A 27 1.42 9.99 8.53
CA LEU A 27 1.66 11.32 9.07
C LEU A 27 1.30 12.37 8.00
N ASP A 28 0.93 13.57 8.44
CA ASP A 28 0.81 14.75 7.59
C ASP A 28 2.15 15.49 7.42
N GLU A 29 2.12 16.65 6.80
CA GLU A 29 3.29 17.50 6.54
C GLU A 29 3.89 18.07 7.83
N GLU A 30 3.10 18.22 8.88
CA GLU A 30 3.51 18.67 10.21
C GLU A 30 4.03 17.51 11.09
N GLY A 31 4.01 16.26 10.58
CA GLY A 31 4.43 15.06 11.30
C GLY A 31 3.40 14.56 12.31
N GLN A 32 2.16 15.03 12.24
CA GLN A 32 1.08 14.54 13.08
C GLN A 32 0.52 13.24 12.51
N GLU A 33 0.18 12.29 13.39
CA GLU A 33 -0.43 11.02 12.98
C GLU A 33 -1.88 11.24 12.55
N ILE A 34 -2.14 10.99 11.26
CA ILE A 34 -3.45 11.13 10.62
C ILE A 34 -4.09 9.77 10.32
N GLY A 35 -3.39 8.68 10.58
CA GLY A 35 -3.92 7.32 10.43
C GLY A 35 -2.87 6.25 10.57
N VAL A 36 -3.32 5.00 10.44
CA VAL A 36 -2.46 3.83 10.55
C VAL A 36 -2.85 2.76 9.53
N ILE A 37 -1.86 1.98 9.08
CA ILE A 37 -2.07 0.75 8.32
C ILE A 37 -1.74 -0.40 9.25
N ARG A 38 -2.65 -1.37 9.39
CA ARG A 38 -2.47 -2.56 10.23
C ARG A 38 -2.73 -3.83 9.45
N GLN A 39 -1.93 -4.85 9.71
CA GLN A 39 -2.22 -6.19 9.24
C GLN A 39 -3.22 -6.86 10.20
N GLU A 40 -4.34 -7.35 9.65
CA GLU A 40 -5.41 -7.99 10.41
C GLU A 40 -5.43 -9.52 10.23
N GLY A 41 -6.15 -10.22 11.13
CA GLY A 41 -6.53 -11.62 10.95
C GLY A 41 -5.42 -12.66 11.13
N GLN A 42 -4.27 -12.32 11.73
CA GLN A 42 -3.24 -13.30 12.05
C GLN A 42 -3.44 -13.88 13.45
N SER A 43 -3.83 -15.17 13.53
CA SER A 43 -3.75 -15.92 14.77
C SER A 43 -2.28 -16.08 15.20
N THR A 44 -2.03 -16.22 16.52
CA THR A 44 -0.69 -16.42 17.08
C THR A 44 0.03 -17.62 16.46
N ALA A 45 -0.69 -18.68 16.10
CA ALA A 45 -0.15 -19.85 15.44
C ALA A 45 0.38 -19.56 14.01
N ARG A 46 -0.29 -18.69 13.24
CA ARG A 46 0.18 -18.25 11.92
C ARG A 46 1.41 -17.34 12.01
N LYS A 47 1.55 -16.57 13.11
CA LYS A 47 2.75 -15.75 13.35
C LYS A 47 4.00 -16.61 13.52
N VAL A 48 3.90 -17.78 14.17
CA VAL A 48 5.01 -18.72 14.37
C VAL A 48 5.41 -19.42 13.07
N LEU A 49 4.44 -19.82 12.22
CA LEU A 49 4.70 -20.45 10.91
C LEU A 49 5.48 -19.53 9.96
N ARG A 50 5.31 -18.22 10.08
CA ARG A 50 5.99 -17.19 9.29
C ARG A 50 7.50 -17.15 9.49
N PHE A 51 7.99 -17.57 10.66
CA PHE A 51 9.44 -17.65 10.96
C PHE A 51 10.10 -18.92 10.40
N VAL A 52 9.33 -19.92 9.99
CA VAL A 52 9.84 -21.26 9.69
C VAL A 52 9.77 -21.61 8.19
N SER A 53 9.04 -20.85 7.36
CA SER A 53 8.85 -21.31 5.97
C SER A 53 8.64 -20.19 4.95
N SER A 54 9.16 -20.43 3.73
CA SER A 54 8.84 -19.71 2.48
C SER A 54 7.36 -19.81 2.06
N LEU A 55 6.49 -20.37 2.91
CA LEU A 55 5.06 -20.57 2.67
C LEU A 55 4.22 -19.30 2.86
N ASP A 56 4.80 -18.19 3.34
CA ASP A 56 4.07 -16.92 3.56
C ASP A 56 3.39 -16.39 2.28
N GLN A 57 3.99 -16.65 1.12
CA GLN A 57 3.40 -16.28 -0.18
C GLN A 57 2.07 -16.99 -0.50
N PHE A 58 1.83 -18.16 0.11
CA PHE A 58 0.61 -18.94 -0.06
C PHE A 58 -0.47 -18.64 0.98
N LEU A 59 -0.22 -17.68 1.89
CA LEU A 59 -1.18 -17.25 2.88
C LEU A 59 -1.96 -16.01 2.42
N THR A 60 -3.23 -15.96 2.77
CA THR A 60 -4.04 -14.76 2.59
C THR A 60 -3.66 -13.73 3.65
N HIS A 61 -3.41 -12.50 3.22
CA HIS A 61 -3.11 -11.38 4.10
C HIS A 61 -4.20 -10.31 3.97
N THR A 62 -4.62 -9.78 5.10
CA THR A 62 -5.54 -8.64 5.15
C THR A 62 -4.85 -7.47 5.82
N TYR A 63 -4.94 -6.31 5.21
CA TYR A 63 -4.47 -5.03 5.73
C TYR A 63 -5.65 -4.08 5.81
N ALA A 64 -5.69 -3.25 6.81
CA ALA A 64 -6.69 -2.19 6.92
C ALA A 64 -6.02 -0.84 7.17
N ILE A 65 -6.59 0.19 6.56
CA ILE A 65 -6.21 1.59 6.73
C ILE A 65 -7.27 2.24 7.61
N TYR A 66 -6.81 2.85 8.68
CA TYR A 66 -7.65 3.54 9.66
C TYR A 66 -7.32 5.02 9.66
N ASP A 67 -8.33 5.84 9.87
CA ASP A 67 -8.18 7.27 10.17
C ASP A 67 -7.65 7.48 11.60
N ALA A 68 -7.29 8.72 11.95
CA ALA A 68 -6.78 9.09 13.28
C ALA A 68 -7.76 8.78 14.42
N ASP A 69 -9.05 8.84 14.14
CA ASP A 69 -10.12 8.52 15.11
C ASP A 69 -10.38 7.00 15.26
N GLY A 70 -9.66 6.17 14.52
CA GLY A 70 -9.82 4.71 14.51
C GLY A 70 -10.91 4.20 13.57
N THR A 71 -11.51 5.06 12.76
CA THR A 71 -12.46 4.64 11.72
C THR A 71 -11.74 3.87 10.62
N LYS A 72 -12.20 2.65 10.31
CA LYS A 72 -11.68 1.88 9.17
C LYS A 72 -12.12 2.57 7.88
N LEU A 73 -11.18 2.89 7.01
CA LEU A 73 -11.43 3.55 5.73
C LEU A 73 -11.37 2.58 4.55
N VAL A 74 -10.35 1.72 4.55
CA VAL A 74 -10.07 0.81 3.43
C VAL A 74 -9.58 -0.52 3.98
N GLU A 75 -10.03 -1.61 3.38
CA GLU A 75 -9.51 -2.95 3.61
C GLU A 75 -8.89 -3.51 2.32
N LEU A 76 -7.67 -4.04 2.44
CA LEU A 76 -6.96 -4.71 1.35
C LEU A 76 -6.80 -6.18 1.70
N ARG A 77 -7.39 -7.06 0.93
CA ARG A 77 -7.23 -8.49 1.06
C ARG A 77 -6.38 -9.02 -0.09
N ARG A 78 -5.22 -9.59 0.25
CA ARG A 78 -4.38 -10.28 -0.70
C ARG A 78 -4.63 -11.79 -0.59
N PRO A 79 -5.29 -12.43 -1.57
CA PRO A 79 -5.41 -13.88 -1.64
C PRO A 79 -4.02 -14.54 -1.79
N ALA A 80 -3.95 -15.84 -1.53
CA ALA A 80 -2.77 -16.65 -1.80
C ALA A 80 -2.28 -16.44 -3.25
N LYS A 81 -0.96 -16.23 -3.42
CA LYS A 81 -0.36 -15.90 -4.71
C LYS A 81 0.09 -17.17 -5.42
N PHE A 82 -0.30 -17.35 -6.70
CA PHE A 82 0.29 -18.37 -7.57
C PHE A 82 1.38 -17.79 -8.50
N LEU A 83 1.09 -16.74 -9.26
CA LEU A 83 2.01 -16.09 -10.20
C LEU A 83 2.04 -14.58 -10.07
N LYS A 84 0.89 -13.92 -10.11
CA LYS A 84 0.76 -12.47 -10.07
C LYS A 84 0.08 -12.02 -8.79
N SER A 85 0.50 -10.89 -8.24
CA SER A 85 -0.14 -10.31 -7.07
C SER A 85 -1.48 -9.68 -7.44
N ARG A 86 -2.49 -9.96 -6.61
CA ARG A 86 -3.80 -9.32 -6.68
C ARG A 86 -4.22 -8.90 -5.29
N PHE A 87 -4.76 -7.69 -5.16
CA PHE A 87 -5.39 -7.20 -3.93
C PHE A 87 -6.84 -6.87 -4.24
N LEU A 88 -7.74 -7.40 -3.43
CA LEU A 88 -9.14 -7.00 -3.41
C LEU A 88 -9.27 -5.85 -2.42
N VAL A 89 -9.93 -4.79 -2.83
CA VAL A 89 -10.10 -3.57 -2.04
C VAL A 89 -11.58 -3.38 -1.71
N SER A 90 -11.86 -3.18 -0.43
CA SER A 90 -13.18 -2.83 0.08
C SER A 90 -13.10 -1.53 0.87
N ASP A 91 -14.20 -0.83 1.02
CA ASP A 91 -14.30 0.30 1.95
C ASP A 91 -14.37 -0.16 3.41
N GLY A 92 -14.46 0.79 4.34
CA GLY A 92 -14.52 0.52 5.78
C GLY A 92 -15.79 -0.24 6.23
N ALA A 93 -16.83 -0.21 5.43
CA ALA A 93 -18.08 -0.97 5.65
C ALA A 93 -18.02 -2.38 5.03
N GLY A 94 -16.91 -2.72 4.34
CA GLY A 94 -16.75 -4.01 3.66
C GLY A 94 -17.37 -4.07 2.26
N MET A 95 -17.84 -2.94 1.72
CA MET A 95 -18.37 -2.90 0.36
C MET A 95 -17.22 -2.95 -0.65
N PRO A 96 -17.29 -3.81 -1.68
CA PRO A 96 -16.25 -3.89 -2.70
C PRO A 96 -16.05 -2.56 -3.43
N VAL A 97 -14.80 -2.11 -3.50
CA VAL A 97 -14.36 -0.91 -4.25
C VAL A 97 -13.75 -1.31 -5.59
N GLY A 98 -12.95 -2.39 -5.60
CA GLY A 98 -12.28 -2.84 -6.80
C GLY A 98 -11.07 -3.74 -6.51
N SER A 99 -10.11 -3.76 -7.42
CA SER A 99 -8.89 -4.55 -7.28
C SER A 99 -7.64 -3.84 -7.81
N ILE A 100 -6.49 -4.23 -7.23
CA ILE A 100 -5.15 -3.85 -7.70
C ILE A 100 -4.52 -5.13 -8.23
N GLU A 101 -4.22 -5.19 -9.52
CA GLU A 101 -3.77 -6.40 -10.19
C GLU A 101 -2.42 -6.20 -10.86
N GLN A 102 -1.44 -7.02 -10.49
CA GLN A 102 -0.13 -7.02 -11.12
C GLN A 102 -0.25 -7.41 -12.59
N GLU A 103 0.23 -6.55 -13.48
CA GLU A 103 0.12 -6.75 -14.92
C GLU A 103 1.27 -7.60 -15.47
N ASN A 104 2.49 -7.41 -14.96
CA ASN A 104 3.69 -8.08 -15.45
C ASN A 104 4.48 -8.74 -14.32
N VAL A 105 5.18 -9.82 -14.64
CA VAL A 105 6.09 -10.53 -13.72
C VAL A 105 7.54 -10.05 -13.92
N VAL A 106 7.91 -9.71 -15.14
CA VAL A 106 9.26 -9.29 -15.53
C VAL A 106 9.23 -7.84 -16.01
N GLY A 107 10.28 -7.08 -15.71
CA GLY A 107 10.41 -5.68 -16.06
C GLY A 107 9.93 -4.73 -14.96
N LYS A 108 9.61 -3.50 -15.34
CA LYS A 108 9.08 -2.49 -14.42
C LYS A 108 7.77 -2.96 -13.81
N LYS A 109 7.66 -2.93 -12.50
CA LYS A 109 6.43 -3.31 -11.78
C LYS A 109 5.28 -2.42 -12.22
N ARG A 110 4.19 -3.04 -12.65
CA ARG A 110 3.00 -2.36 -13.12
C ARG A 110 1.75 -3.06 -12.61
N PHE A 111 0.82 -2.28 -12.08
CA PHE A 111 -0.44 -2.74 -11.53
C PHE A 111 -1.59 -1.95 -12.12
N ARG A 112 -2.63 -2.64 -12.56
CA ARG A 112 -3.89 -2.02 -12.97
C ARG A 112 -4.75 -1.77 -11.74
N LEU A 113 -5.37 -0.62 -11.69
CA LEU A 113 -6.38 -0.23 -10.72
C LEU A 113 -7.74 -0.38 -11.38
N LEU A 114 -8.48 -1.40 -10.95
CA LEU A 114 -9.76 -1.76 -11.54
C LEU A 114 -10.88 -1.46 -10.55
N GLY A 115 -11.94 -0.83 -11.00
CA GLY A 115 -13.15 -0.62 -10.22
C GLY A 115 -13.95 -1.92 -10.02
N GLN A 116 -15.06 -1.83 -9.33
CA GLN A 116 -15.88 -2.98 -8.95
C GLN A 116 -16.42 -3.77 -10.16
N ALA A 117 -16.78 -3.09 -11.22
CA ALA A 117 -17.27 -3.71 -12.46
C ALA A 117 -16.13 -4.15 -13.41
N GLY A 118 -14.86 -4.01 -12.96
CA GLY A 118 -13.66 -4.36 -13.74
C GLY A 118 -13.20 -3.24 -14.69
N GLU A 119 -13.79 -2.06 -14.61
CA GLU A 119 -13.40 -0.89 -15.41
C GLU A 119 -12.00 -0.41 -15.01
N HIS A 120 -11.19 -0.02 -15.97
CA HIS A 120 -9.85 0.50 -15.76
C HIS A 120 -9.91 1.95 -15.27
N LEU A 121 -9.61 2.16 -13.98
CA LEU A 121 -9.61 3.47 -13.34
C LEU A 121 -8.23 4.14 -13.41
N GLY A 122 -7.16 3.34 -13.47
CA GLY A 122 -5.81 3.87 -13.54
C GLY A 122 -4.74 2.80 -13.46
N THR A 123 -3.49 3.24 -13.41
CA THR A 123 -2.32 2.39 -13.34
C THR A 123 -1.38 2.87 -12.25
N PHE A 124 -0.84 1.95 -11.49
CA PHE A 124 0.23 2.18 -10.53
C PHE A 124 1.50 1.50 -11.05
N GLN A 125 2.54 2.26 -11.39
CA GLN A 125 3.72 1.71 -12.04
C GLN A 125 5.02 2.28 -11.49
N ALA A 126 6.05 1.42 -11.41
CA ALA A 126 7.40 1.85 -11.08
C ALA A 126 7.97 2.75 -12.18
N GLU A 127 8.71 3.80 -11.82
CA GLU A 127 9.37 4.68 -12.77
C GLU A 127 10.50 3.97 -13.53
N ASN A 128 11.22 3.07 -12.84
CA ASN A 128 12.27 2.27 -13.44
C ASN A 128 12.36 0.88 -12.81
N LEU A 129 13.34 0.05 -13.22
CA LEU A 129 13.50 -1.34 -12.76
C LEU A 129 13.97 -1.48 -11.31
N ILE A 130 14.64 -0.47 -10.77
CA ILE A 130 15.39 -0.54 -9.51
C ILE A 130 14.81 0.40 -8.45
N SER A 131 14.14 1.47 -8.88
CA SER A 131 13.65 2.50 -8.00
C SER A 131 12.38 2.06 -7.25
N TRP A 132 12.27 2.60 -6.04
CA TRP A 132 11.07 2.52 -5.22
C TRP A 132 10.12 3.71 -5.48
N ASP A 133 10.34 4.41 -6.60
CA ASP A 133 9.50 5.51 -7.03
C ASP A 133 8.44 4.99 -7.98
N PHE A 134 7.19 5.29 -7.69
CA PHE A 134 6.02 4.86 -8.45
C PHE A 134 5.19 6.06 -8.86
N GLN A 135 4.61 5.99 -10.04
CA GLN A 135 3.62 6.93 -10.55
C GLN A 135 2.22 6.32 -10.45
N ILE A 136 1.26 7.17 -10.16
CA ILE A 136 -0.17 6.87 -10.27
C ILE A 136 -0.65 7.59 -11.53
N LEU A 137 -1.15 6.83 -12.49
CA LEU A 137 -1.71 7.34 -13.75
C LEU A 137 -3.20 7.11 -13.73
N ASP A 138 -3.95 8.04 -14.31
CA ASP A 138 -5.38 7.85 -14.58
C ASP A 138 -5.63 6.87 -15.75
N ALA A 139 -6.88 6.65 -16.10
CA ALA A 139 -7.28 5.78 -17.21
C ALA A 139 -6.76 6.25 -18.59
N ALA A 140 -6.49 7.55 -18.74
CA ALA A 140 -5.92 8.15 -19.94
C ALA A 140 -4.38 8.10 -19.96
N GLY A 141 -3.76 7.63 -18.86
CA GLY A 141 -2.30 7.58 -18.72
C GLY A 141 -1.67 8.89 -18.25
N VAL A 142 -2.47 9.83 -17.76
CA VAL A 142 -1.98 11.11 -17.22
C VAL A 142 -1.51 10.89 -15.78
N PRO A 143 -0.31 11.37 -15.39
CA PRO A 143 0.15 11.32 -14.02
C PRO A 143 -0.73 12.15 -13.07
N VAL A 144 -1.30 11.52 -12.06
CA VAL A 144 -2.19 12.12 -11.06
C VAL A 144 -1.69 11.86 -9.63
N GLY A 145 -0.51 11.28 -9.48
CA GLY A 145 0.10 11.08 -8.18
C GLY A 145 1.40 10.29 -8.28
N ARG A 146 2.08 10.19 -7.12
CA ARG A 146 3.31 9.42 -7.01
C ARG A 146 3.53 8.90 -5.60
N VAL A 147 4.37 7.86 -5.50
CA VAL A 147 4.93 7.37 -4.25
C VAL A 147 6.44 7.36 -4.37
N THR A 148 7.17 7.99 -3.44
CA THR A 148 8.62 8.08 -3.49
C THR A 148 9.27 7.88 -2.13
N LYS A 149 10.43 7.22 -2.09
CA LYS A 149 11.29 7.15 -0.90
C LYS A 149 12.23 8.37 -0.78
N LYS A 150 12.42 9.11 -1.85
CA LYS A 150 13.34 10.27 -1.91
C LYS A 150 12.57 11.55 -1.61
N TRP A 151 12.48 11.92 -0.35
CA TRP A 151 11.95 13.23 0.03
C TRP A 151 12.97 13.97 0.90
N LYS A 152 13.25 15.22 0.56
CA LYS A 152 14.10 16.13 1.30
C LYS A 152 13.24 17.29 1.79
N GLY A 153 13.36 17.66 3.06
CA GLY A 153 12.94 18.99 3.46
C GLY A 153 11.85 19.14 4.51
N LEU A 154 11.45 18.09 5.19
CA LEU A 154 10.66 18.24 6.42
C LEU A 154 11.56 17.79 7.56
N GLY A 155 11.64 18.52 8.67
CA GLY A 155 12.47 18.23 9.85
C GLY A 155 12.31 16.85 10.50
N ILE A 156 11.82 15.87 9.74
CA ILE A 156 11.65 14.46 10.05
C ILE A 156 12.91 13.66 9.62
N GLU A 157 14.02 14.32 9.37
CA GLU A 157 15.31 13.68 9.04
C GLU A 157 15.81 12.68 10.10
N ALA A 158 15.26 12.73 11.32
CA ALA A 158 15.59 11.79 12.40
C ALA A 158 14.99 10.39 12.25
N LEU A 159 14.15 10.12 11.25
CA LEU A 159 13.46 8.84 11.04
C LEU A 159 14.11 7.95 9.96
N THR A 160 15.42 8.09 9.76
CA THR A 160 16.17 7.57 8.60
C THR A 160 16.45 6.07 8.55
N THR A 161 15.96 5.26 9.47
CA THR A 161 16.30 3.81 9.52
C THR A 161 15.18 2.86 9.16
N ALA A 162 13.98 3.35 8.88
CA ALA A 162 12.81 2.56 8.49
C ALA A 162 12.38 2.86 7.04
N ASP A 163 11.62 1.95 6.45
CA ASP A 163 11.03 2.13 5.12
C ASP A 163 9.95 3.23 5.15
N ASN A 164 10.36 4.44 4.81
CA ASN A 164 9.52 5.63 4.75
C ASN A 164 9.22 6.00 3.32
N TYR A 165 7.99 6.36 3.00
CA TYR A 165 7.63 6.90 1.69
C TYR A 165 6.62 8.02 1.81
N MET A 166 6.73 8.95 0.86
CA MET A 166 5.77 10.01 0.65
C MET A 166 4.80 9.57 -0.44
N VAL A 167 3.52 9.81 -0.22
CA VAL A 167 2.42 9.58 -1.15
C VAL A 167 1.83 10.91 -1.51
N GLU A 168 1.83 11.26 -2.79
CA GLU A 168 1.15 12.43 -3.33
C GLU A 168 0.05 11.97 -4.29
N ILE A 169 -1.16 12.50 -4.13
CA ILE A 169 -2.31 12.20 -4.99
C ILE A 169 -3.02 13.51 -5.29
N ASP A 170 -3.21 13.79 -6.57
CA ASP A 170 -3.91 14.99 -7.03
C ASP A 170 -5.32 15.06 -6.44
N GLU A 171 -5.79 16.28 -6.17
CA GLU A 171 -7.12 16.53 -5.59
C GLU A 171 -8.26 16.15 -6.55
N SER A 172 -8.00 16.12 -7.85
CA SER A 172 -8.96 15.64 -8.86
C SER A 172 -9.27 14.15 -8.76
N VAL A 173 -8.38 13.36 -8.13
CA VAL A 173 -8.58 11.93 -7.90
C VAL A 173 -9.56 11.74 -6.75
N ALA A 174 -10.72 11.13 -7.02
CA ALA A 174 -11.81 10.97 -6.07
C ALA A 174 -12.43 9.57 -6.10
N GLY A 175 -13.32 9.29 -5.16
CA GLY A 175 -14.14 8.07 -5.11
C GLY A 175 -13.33 6.77 -5.09
N PRO A 176 -13.78 5.73 -5.82
CA PRO A 176 -13.11 4.43 -5.87
C PRO A 176 -11.64 4.51 -6.32
N PHE A 177 -11.34 5.37 -7.30
CA PHE A 177 -9.97 5.53 -7.79
C PHE A 177 -9.04 6.05 -6.70
N ARG A 178 -9.48 7.01 -5.88
CA ARG A 178 -8.67 7.52 -4.76
C ARG A 178 -8.40 6.46 -3.71
N MET A 179 -9.40 5.66 -3.36
CA MET A 179 -9.23 4.53 -2.43
C MET A 179 -8.20 3.52 -2.95
N LEU A 180 -8.28 3.17 -4.24
CA LEU A 180 -7.33 2.26 -4.88
C LEU A 180 -5.91 2.85 -4.94
N ALA A 181 -5.77 4.16 -5.19
CA ALA A 181 -4.48 4.85 -5.20
C ALA A 181 -3.82 4.82 -3.80
N VAL A 182 -4.55 5.14 -2.75
CA VAL A 182 -4.06 5.06 -1.35
C VAL A 182 -3.74 3.61 -0.97
N ALA A 183 -4.61 2.66 -1.32
CA ALA A 183 -4.40 1.23 -1.10
C ALA A 183 -3.15 0.71 -1.82
N SER A 184 -2.87 1.19 -3.05
CA SER A 184 -1.66 0.83 -3.80
C SER A 184 -0.39 1.25 -3.06
N ALA A 185 -0.35 2.46 -2.53
CA ALA A 185 0.77 2.94 -1.73
C ALA A 185 1.01 2.06 -0.48
N ALA A 186 -0.06 1.64 0.19
CA ALA A 186 0.02 0.73 1.34
C ALA A 186 0.48 -0.68 0.96
N SER A 187 0.21 -1.14 -0.26
CA SER A 187 0.52 -2.49 -0.74
C SER A 187 1.95 -2.67 -1.25
N ILE A 188 2.66 -1.57 -1.60
CA ILE A 188 4.00 -1.61 -2.21
C ILE A 188 4.98 -2.43 -1.39
N ASP A 189 5.10 -2.13 -0.10
CA ASP A 189 6.08 -2.79 0.77
C ASP A 189 5.83 -4.29 0.88
N THR A 190 4.55 -4.69 0.87
CA THR A 190 4.15 -6.09 0.96
C THR A 190 4.37 -6.84 -0.36
N ALA A 191 4.06 -6.21 -1.49
CA ALA A 191 4.20 -6.83 -2.81
C ALA A 191 5.68 -6.98 -3.21
N LEU A 192 6.53 -6.00 -2.89
CA LEU A 192 7.92 -5.96 -3.33
C LEU A 192 8.88 -6.75 -2.43
N LYS A 193 8.65 -6.78 -1.11
CA LYS A 193 9.49 -7.60 -0.20
C LYS A 193 9.37 -9.09 -0.48
N GLN A 194 8.24 -9.55 -0.97
CA GLN A 194 8.02 -10.97 -1.28
C GLN A 194 8.58 -11.37 -2.65
N ASP A 195 8.59 -10.46 -3.63
CA ASP A 195 9.25 -10.73 -4.91
C ASP A 195 10.77 -10.87 -4.73
N ALA A 196 11.38 -10.16 -3.76
CA ALA A 196 12.81 -10.28 -3.45
C ALA A 196 13.17 -11.60 -2.74
N GLN A 197 12.21 -12.24 -2.04
CA GLN A 197 12.41 -13.52 -1.35
C GLN A 197 12.13 -14.74 -2.23
N GLY A 198 11.48 -14.57 -3.36
CA GLY A 198 11.13 -15.64 -4.30
C GLY A 198 12.22 -15.98 -5.32
N PHE A 199 13.38 -15.30 -5.30
CA PHE A 199 14.50 -15.51 -6.21
C PHE A 199 15.78 -16.03 -5.53
N ASN A 200 15.68 -16.51 -4.28
CA ASN A 200 16.77 -17.25 -3.60
C ASN A 200 16.44 -18.71 -3.44
#